data_219e7319e8153d2c5c57f342a55378b8
#
_entry.id   219e7319e8153d2c5c57f342a55378b8
#
_cell.length_a   1.000
_cell.length_b   1.000
_cell.length_c   1.000
_cell.angle_alpha   90.00
_cell.angle_beta   90.00
_cell.angle_gamma   90.00
#
_symmetry.space_group_name_H-M   'P 1'
#
loop_
_entity.id
_entity.type
_entity.pdbx_description
1 polymer ?
#
loop_
_entity_poly.entity_id
_entity_poly.type
_entity_poly.pdbx_seq_one_letter_code
_entity_poly.pdbx_strand_id
1 'polypeptide(L)'
;VTGSTAREATTLVRVGTMMNDADLLQNAETAGIDDPAGLASMMTEPWLAPVGKAVAAGTVSVAGAEAIRTGLGRPGPGVTTEDLTAAATRLVTGVAESATTPGGALDAEQLLRLARTARDDLDAAGIVERERQRRALRSFRRWKRDDGMTRYTWDLDPEGAALIDDVYDKLTSPRRGGPRFTTGPERERAEAILADTRTTEQLASDGMLELIQLALDTDPQGVVGVNRPAVRVLVAATDLTDRAGRGWIEGQDYPVSIATVERNACLNGIELIVFDDRPLPVNLGREQRFFNRAQRRLLAARDGGCAWPDCDRPPEWTEAHHIRWWERDGGTTDIDNGILLCRHHHLLLHDEGWEIETRDHDPLARFWLIPPRDIDPTQTPRPMPSKSPALADALTAAERHRAT
;
A
#
# COMPACT_ATOMS: atom_id res chain seq x y z
N VAL A 1 -23.38 -23.93 -13.49
CA VAL A 1 -22.19 -23.46 -12.78
C VAL A 1 -20.99 -23.97 -13.52
N THR A 2 -20.30 -23.09 -14.27
CA THR A 2 -19.32 -23.45 -15.31
C THR A 2 -17.87 -23.50 -14.81
N GLY A 3 -17.61 -23.37 -13.50
CA GLY A 3 -16.24 -23.29 -12.98
C GLY A 3 -15.49 -22.01 -13.35
N SER A 4 -16.18 -21.01 -13.93
CA SER A 4 -15.60 -19.73 -14.31
C SER A 4 -15.39 -18.83 -13.08
N THR A 5 -14.37 -17.98 -13.12
CA THR A 5 -14.19 -16.92 -12.13
C THR A 5 -15.32 -15.88 -12.21
N ALA A 6 -15.58 -15.13 -11.14
CA ALA A 6 -16.60 -14.06 -11.15
C ALA A 6 -16.34 -13.02 -12.26
N ARG A 7 -15.08 -12.75 -12.58
CA ARG A 7 -14.68 -11.83 -13.66
C ARG A 7 -15.05 -12.38 -15.03
N GLU A 8 -14.75 -13.65 -15.31
CA GLU A 8 -15.10 -14.31 -16.56
C GLU A 8 -16.61 -14.40 -16.73
N ALA A 9 -17.35 -14.77 -15.67
CA ALA A 9 -18.81 -14.81 -15.71
C ALA A 9 -19.41 -13.43 -16.04
N THR A 10 -18.88 -12.35 -15.45
CA THR A 10 -19.32 -10.98 -15.74
C THR A 10 -19.05 -10.61 -17.21
N THR A 11 -17.89 -10.97 -17.75
CA THR A 11 -17.54 -10.72 -19.16
C THR A 11 -18.49 -11.48 -20.10
N LEU A 12 -18.77 -12.75 -19.84
CA LEU A 12 -19.70 -13.55 -20.64
C LEU A 12 -21.13 -12.98 -20.64
N VAL A 13 -21.63 -12.53 -19.49
CA VAL A 13 -22.95 -11.87 -19.40
C VAL A 13 -23.00 -10.60 -20.24
N ARG A 14 -21.98 -9.74 -20.13
CA ARG A 14 -21.91 -8.49 -20.92
C ARG A 14 -21.87 -8.73 -22.43
N VAL A 15 -21.05 -9.67 -22.87
CA VAL A 15 -20.97 -10.03 -24.29
C VAL A 15 -22.28 -10.67 -24.76
N GLY A 16 -22.92 -11.50 -23.94
CA GLY A 16 -24.25 -12.01 -24.21
C GLY A 16 -25.31 -10.93 -24.39
N THR A 17 -25.23 -9.85 -23.59
CA THR A 17 -26.10 -8.68 -23.77
C THR A 17 -25.85 -7.98 -25.10
N MET A 18 -24.60 -7.80 -25.53
CA MET A 18 -24.29 -7.21 -26.84
C MET A 18 -24.85 -8.04 -28.01
N MET A 19 -24.78 -9.36 -27.90
CA MET A 19 -25.36 -10.30 -28.90
C MET A 19 -26.87 -10.18 -28.92
N ASN A 20 -27.54 -10.12 -27.77
CA ASN A 20 -28.97 -9.91 -27.66
C ASN A 20 -29.41 -8.56 -28.27
N ASP A 21 -28.67 -7.51 -28.01
CA ASP A 21 -28.93 -6.17 -28.58
C ASP A 21 -28.80 -6.20 -30.11
N ALA A 22 -27.82 -6.94 -30.65
CA ALA A 22 -27.68 -7.15 -32.10
C ALA A 22 -28.84 -7.94 -32.71
N ASP A 23 -29.29 -9.01 -32.04
CA ASP A 23 -30.42 -9.82 -32.49
C ASP A 23 -31.74 -9.03 -32.47
N LEU A 24 -31.96 -8.17 -31.47
CA LEU A 24 -33.13 -7.30 -31.41
C LEU A 24 -33.19 -6.34 -32.62
N LEU A 25 -32.06 -5.71 -32.98
CA LEU A 25 -31.98 -4.85 -34.18
C LEU A 25 -32.27 -5.63 -35.47
N GLN A 26 -31.66 -6.81 -35.65
CA GLN A 26 -31.84 -7.62 -36.86
C GLN A 26 -33.26 -8.10 -36.99
N ASN A 27 -33.89 -8.51 -35.88
CA ASN A 27 -35.29 -8.92 -35.89
C ASN A 27 -36.24 -7.77 -36.23
N ALA A 28 -35.99 -6.57 -35.71
CA ALA A 28 -36.78 -5.38 -36.03
C ALA A 28 -36.66 -4.99 -37.49
N GLU A 29 -35.45 -4.98 -38.05
CA GLU A 29 -35.20 -4.73 -39.48
C GLU A 29 -35.95 -5.74 -40.35
N THR A 30 -35.88 -7.04 -39.98
CA THR A 30 -36.55 -8.12 -40.74
C THR A 30 -38.09 -8.03 -40.67
N ALA A 31 -38.63 -7.57 -39.53
CA ALA A 31 -40.05 -7.38 -39.31
C ALA A 31 -40.60 -6.06 -39.87
N GLY A 32 -39.73 -5.19 -40.38
CA GLY A 32 -40.11 -3.85 -40.87
C GLY A 32 -40.64 -2.91 -39.79
N ILE A 33 -40.17 -3.11 -38.54
CA ILE A 33 -40.54 -2.25 -37.42
C ILE A 33 -39.69 -1.00 -37.47
N ASP A 34 -40.31 0.14 -37.74
CA ASP A 34 -39.67 1.48 -37.74
C ASP A 34 -40.01 2.22 -36.45
N ASP A 35 -39.52 1.70 -35.31
CA ASP A 35 -39.60 2.39 -34.02
C ASP A 35 -38.22 2.42 -33.34
N PRO A 36 -37.31 3.32 -33.74
CA PRO A 36 -35.98 3.43 -33.19
C PRO A 36 -35.95 3.75 -31.70
N ALA A 37 -36.92 4.51 -31.19
CA ALA A 37 -36.96 4.90 -29.78
C ALA A 37 -37.41 3.74 -28.88
N GLY A 38 -38.39 2.97 -29.31
CA GLY A 38 -38.83 1.75 -28.63
C GLY A 38 -37.72 0.70 -28.58
N LEU A 39 -37.04 0.48 -29.70
CA LEU A 39 -35.91 -0.45 -29.78
C LEU A 39 -34.75 -0.02 -28.87
N ALA A 40 -34.35 1.24 -28.89
CA ALA A 40 -33.27 1.76 -28.05
C ALA A 40 -33.59 1.62 -26.55
N SER A 41 -34.88 1.69 -26.16
CA SER A 41 -35.31 1.50 -24.78
C SER A 41 -35.19 0.05 -24.30
N MET A 42 -35.17 -0.91 -25.19
CA MET A 42 -35.04 -2.34 -24.90
C MET A 42 -33.59 -2.82 -24.87
N MET A 43 -32.68 -2.02 -25.41
CA MET A 43 -31.25 -2.36 -25.50
C MET A 43 -30.45 -1.73 -24.36
N THR A 44 -29.42 -2.43 -23.91
CA THR A 44 -28.56 -1.96 -22.81
C THR A 44 -27.42 -1.08 -23.30
N GLU A 45 -26.75 -1.51 -24.38
CA GLU A 45 -25.61 -0.80 -24.98
C GLU A 45 -25.72 -0.84 -26.51
N PRO A 46 -26.72 -0.12 -27.10
CA PRO A 46 -27.06 -0.21 -28.55
C PRO A 46 -25.89 0.07 -29.48
N TRP A 47 -24.94 0.90 -29.08
CA TRP A 47 -23.74 1.20 -29.87
C TRP A 47 -22.78 0.01 -30.04
N LEU A 48 -22.94 -1.06 -29.23
CA LEU A 48 -22.16 -2.29 -29.33
C LEU A 48 -22.84 -3.40 -30.14
N ALA A 49 -24.01 -3.15 -30.71
CA ALA A 49 -24.68 -4.12 -31.58
C ALA A 49 -23.79 -4.61 -32.76
N PRO A 50 -22.99 -3.78 -33.43
CA PRO A 50 -22.03 -4.26 -34.43
C PRO A 50 -21.01 -5.27 -33.87
N VAL A 51 -20.59 -5.06 -32.63
CA VAL A 51 -19.65 -5.97 -31.92
C VAL A 51 -20.34 -7.29 -31.57
N GLY A 52 -21.59 -7.24 -31.05
CA GLY A 52 -22.41 -8.42 -30.77
C GLY A 52 -22.62 -9.28 -32.00
N LYS A 53 -22.95 -8.68 -33.14
CA LYS A 53 -23.09 -9.34 -34.44
C LYS A 53 -21.77 -10.03 -34.88
N ALA A 54 -20.64 -9.35 -34.68
CA ALA A 54 -19.33 -9.89 -35.01
C ALA A 54 -18.92 -11.08 -34.11
N VAL A 55 -19.31 -11.05 -32.82
CA VAL A 55 -19.11 -12.19 -31.91
C VAL A 55 -19.97 -13.37 -32.31
N ALA A 56 -21.26 -13.15 -32.65
CA ALA A 56 -22.16 -14.18 -33.14
C ALA A 56 -21.65 -14.83 -34.43
N ALA A 57 -21.04 -14.05 -35.32
CA ALA A 57 -20.41 -14.52 -36.55
C ALA A 57 -19.04 -15.19 -36.33
N GLY A 58 -18.49 -15.16 -35.13
CA GLY A 58 -17.17 -15.72 -34.80
C GLY A 58 -15.96 -14.88 -35.29
N THR A 59 -16.18 -13.66 -35.76
CA THR A 59 -15.10 -12.78 -36.26
C THR A 59 -14.40 -12.00 -35.16
N VAL A 60 -15.06 -11.78 -34.01
CA VAL A 60 -14.50 -11.14 -32.82
C VAL A 60 -14.62 -12.11 -31.63
N SER A 61 -13.53 -12.29 -30.88
CA SER A 61 -13.55 -13.11 -29.66
C SER A 61 -14.30 -12.41 -28.53
N VAL A 62 -14.75 -13.16 -27.52
CA VAL A 62 -15.36 -12.62 -26.29
C VAL A 62 -14.43 -11.61 -25.60
N ALA A 63 -13.13 -11.91 -25.52
CA ALA A 63 -12.13 -11.01 -24.95
C ALA A 63 -11.96 -9.74 -25.80
N GLY A 64 -11.99 -9.86 -27.14
CA GLY A 64 -11.94 -8.74 -28.07
C GLY A 64 -13.17 -7.83 -27.96
N ALA A 65 -14.36 -8.41 -27.82
CA ALA A 65 -15.60 -7.64 -27.62
C ALA A 65 -15.57 -6.82 -26.32
N GLU A 66 -15.14 -7.44 -25.20
CA GLU A 66 -14.99 -6.73 -23.92
C GLU A 66 -13.90 -5.64 -24.00
N ALA A 67 -12.83 -5.86 -24.77
CA ALA A 67 -11.79 -4.88 -25.04
C ALA A 67 -12.34 -3.66 -25.80
N ILE A 68 -13.11 -3.87 -26.87
CA ILE A 68 -13.77 -2.82 -27.64
C ILE A 68 -14.73 -2.03 -26.73
N ARG A 69 -15.60 -2.70 -25.98
CA ARG A 69 -16.53 -2.08 -25.05
C ARG A 69 -15.81 -1.19 -24.02
N THR A 70 -14.75 -1.75 -23.41
CA THR A 70 -13.97 -1.04 -22.40
C THR A 70 -13.23 0.18 -22.96
N GLY A 71 -12.70 0.06 -24.17
CA GLY A 71 -11.97 1.13 -24.84
C GLY A 71 -12.86 2.26 -25.31
N LEU A 72 -13.99 1.96 -25.94
CA LEU A 72 -14.97 2.97 -26.42
C LEU A 72 -15.72 3.65 -25.26
N GLY A 73 -15.97 2.92 -24.17
CA GLY A 73 -16.72 3.44 -23.03
C GLY A 73 -18.20 3.69 -23.36
N ARG A 74 -18.82 4.65 -22.68
CA ARG A 74 -20.25 4.99 -22.82
C ARG A 74 -20.45 6.33 -23.52
N PRO A 75 -21.65 6.58 -24.11
CA PRO A 75 -22.05 7.91 -24.58
C PRO A 75 -21.95 8.95 -23.45
N GLY A 76 -21.69 10.18 -23.81
CA GLY A 76 -21.56 11.28 -22.86
C GLY A 76 -21.57 12.64 -23.57
N PRO A 77 -21.36 13.72 -22.84
CA PRO A 77 -21.29 15.05 -23.44
C PRO A 77 -20.21 15.06 -24.55
N GLY A 78 -20.59 15.34 -25.77
CA GLY A 78 -19.68 15.41 -26.92
C GLY A 78 -19.45 14.12 -27.70
N VAL A 79 -19.99 12.97 -27.24
CA VAL A 79 -19.92 11.69 -27.99
C VAL A 79 -21.25 10.98 -27.93
N THR A 80 -21.91 10.92 -29.09
CA THR A 80 -23.24 10.33 -29.21
C THR A 80 -23.20 8.81 -29.32
N THR A 81 -24.37 8.17 -29.21
CA THR A 81 -24.53 6.74 -29.49
C THR A 81 -24.17 6.41 -30.95
N GLU A 82 -24.49 7.29 -31.87
CA GLU A 82 -24.18 7.14 -33.31
C GLU A 82 -22.68 7.16 -33.57
N ASP A 83 -21.96 8.11 -32.93
CA ASP A 83 -20.49 8.17 -33.02
C ASP A 83 -19.84 6.89 -32.55
N LEU A 84 -20.28 6.37 -31.40
CA LEU A 84 -19.78 5.10 -30.85
C LEU A 84 -20.12 3.90 -31.71
N THR A 85 -21.33 3.87 -32.30
CA THR A 85 -21.75 2.82 -33.25
C THR A 85 -20.85 2.82 -34.49
N ALA A 86 -20.58 4.00 -35.05
CA ALA A 86 -19.67 4.15 -36.18
C ALA A 86 -18.24 3.70 -35.83
N ALA A 87 -17.75 4.06 -34.65
CA ALA A 87 -16.42 3.62 -34.17
C ALA A 87 -16.38 2.10 -33.96
N ALA A 88 -17.38 1.52 -33.32
CA ALA A 88 -17.49 0.07 -33.11
C ALA A 88 -17.51 -0.69 -34.47
N THR A 89 -18.24 -0.18 -35.44
CA THR A 89 -18.29 -0.75 -36.79
C THR A 89 -16.93 -0.72 -37.49
N ARG A 90 -16.20 0.41 -37.39
CA ARG A 90 -14.84 0.51 -37.96
C ARG A 90 -13.88 -0.47 -37.28
N LEU A 91 -13.94 -0.62 -35.98
CA LEU A 91 -13.09 -1.55 -35.24
C LEU A 91 -13.36 -3.02 -35.67
N VAL A 92 -14.64 -3.40 -35.79
CA VAL A 92 -15.03 -4.75 -36.23
C VAL A 92 -14.55 -5.01 -37.66
N THR A 93 -14.70 -4.03 -38.57
CA THR A 93 -14.20 -4.13 -39.95
C THR A 93 -12.67 -4.31 -39.96
N GLY A 94 -11.94 -3.54 -39.16
CA GLY A 94 -10.49 -3.67 -39.04
C GLY A 94 -10.05 -5.05 -38.50
N VAL A 95 -10.84 -5.68 -37.59
CA VAL A 95 -10.59 -7.06 -37.15
C VAL A 95 -10.71 -8.03 -38.30
N ALA A 96 -11.79 -7.94 -39.09
CA ALA A 96 -12.03 -8.81 -40.24
C ALA A 96 -10.91 -8.68 -41.30
N GLU A 97 -10.47 -7.46 -41.58
CA GLU A 97 -9.38 -7.17 -42.50
C GLU A 97 -8.04 -7.72 -41.98
N SER A 98 -7.74 -7.53 -40.68
CA SER A 98 -6.48 -7.99 -40.06
C SER A 98 -6.33 -9.51 -40.14
N ALA A 99 -7.42 -10.25 -40.02
CA ALA A 99 -7.40 -11.72 -40.11
C ALA A 99 -6.91 -12.25 -41.46
N THR A 100 -6.98 -11.43 -42.52
CA THR A 100 -6.53 -11.76 -43.87
C THR A 100 -5.12 -11.27 -44.18
N THR A 101 -4.46 -10.55 -43.26
CA THR A 101 -3.13 -9.97 -43.48
C THR A 101 -2.02 -10.85 -42.89
N PRO A 102 -0.78 -10.77 -43.40
CA PRO A 102 0.36 -11.54 -42.88
C PRO A 102 0.72 -11.29 -41.41
N GLY A 103 0.16 -10.27 -40.75
CA GLY A 103 0.33 -9.95 -39.34
C GLY A 103 -0.60 -10.73 -38.39
N GLY A 104 -1.62 -11.41 -38.91
CA GLY A 104 -2.59 -12.18 -38.14
C GLY A 104 -3.70 -11.34 -37.50
N ALA A 105 -4.63 -12.03 -36.84
CA ALA A 105 -5.76 -11.38 -36.16
C ALA A 105 -5.31 -10.51 -34.97
N LEU A 106 -5.98 -9.39 -34.78
CA LEU A 106 -5.74 -8.51 -33.63
C LEU A 106 -6.11 -9.20 -32.31
N ASP A 107 -5.21 -9.14 -31.33
CA ASP A 107 -5.48 -9.61 -29.98
C ASP A 107 -6.33 -8.61 -29.17
N ALA A 108 -6.82 -9.04 -28.00
CA ALA A 108 -7.68 -8.22 -27.15
C ALA A 108 -6.96 -6.94 -26.64
N GLU A 109 -5.65 -7.00 -26.45
CA GLU A 109 -4.87 -5.85 -25.96
C GLU A 109 -4.69 -4.80 -27.08
N GLN A 110 -4.42 -5.25 -28.31
CA GLN A 110 -4.38 -4.40 -29.49
C GLN A 110 -5.73 -3.73 -29.73
N LEU A 111 -6.83 -4.51 -29.62
CA LEU A 111 -8.19 -3.99 -29.77
C LEU A 111 -8.53 -2.97 -28.69
N LEU A 112 -8.10 -3.18 -27.44
CA LEU A 112 -8.29 -2.19 -26.39
C LEU A 112 -7.58 -0.87 -26.70
N ARG A 113 -6.33 -0.94 -27.20
CA ARG A 113 -5.59 0.27 -27.61
C ARG A 113 -6.30 1.01 -28.74
N LEU A 114 -6.68 0.30 -29.80
CA LEU A 114 -7.39 0.89 -30.94
C LEU A 114 -8.74 1.50 -30.54
N ALA A 115 -9.49 0.84 -29.67
CA ALA A 115 -10.77 1.34 -29.19
C ALA A 115 -10.61 2.61 -28.32
N ARG A 116 -9.55 2.69 -27.51
CA ARG A 116 -9.19 3.90 -26.73
C ARG A 116 -8.82 5.06 -27.67
N THR A 117 -7.98 4.80 -28.67
CA THR A 117 -7.64 5.81 -29.68
C THR A 117 -8.89 6.31 -30.42
N ALA A 118 -9.76 5.41 -30.87
CA ALA A 118 -11.02 5.78 -31.50
C ALA A 118 -11.92 6.63 -30.59
N ARG A 119 -11.96 6.34 -29.28
CA ARG A 119 -12.66 7.17 -28.30
C ARG A 119 -12.04 8.55 -28.15
N ASP A 120 -10.72 8.64 -28.09
CA ASP A 120 -9.99 9.89 -27.92
C ASP A 120 -10.13 10.78 -29.18
N ASP A 121 -10.20 10.19 -30.38
CA ASP A 121 -10.47 10.90 -31.63
C ASP A 121 -11.88 11.51 -31.66
N LEU A 122 -12.86 10.82 -31.05
CA LEU A 122 -14.25 11.33 -30.96
C LEU A 122 -14.41 12.39 -29.88
N ASP A 123 -13.58 12.38 -28.84
CA ASP A 123 -13.75 13.21 -27.66
C ASP A 123 -12.42 13.82 -27.20
N ALA A 124 -11.84 14.66 -28.08
CA ALA A 124 -10.60 15.36 -27.73
C ALA A 124 -10.76 16.29 -26.51
N ALA A 125 -11.92 16.88 -26.31
CA ALA A 125 -12.22 17.72 -25.15
C ALA A 125 -12.32 16.90 -23.83
N GLY A 126 -12.80 15.67 -23.93
CA GLY A 126 -12.92 14.76 -22.78
C GLY A 126 -11.60 14.15 -22.31
N ILE A 127 -10.51 14.29 -23.06
CA ILE A 127 -9.18 13.79 -22.66
C ILE A 127 -8.78 14.40 -21.32
N VAL A 128 -8.92 15.73 -21.17
CA VAL A 128 -8.55 16.45 -19.94
C VAL A 128 -9.33 15.94 -18.73
N GLU A 129 -10.62 15.68 -18.89
CA GLU A 129 -11.46 15.17 -17.80
C GLU A 129 -11.07 13.73 -17.43
N ARG A 130 -10.81 12.86 -18.41
CA ARG A 130 -10.33 11.49 -18.17
C ARG A 130 -8.96 11.48 -17.50
N GLU A 131 -8.08 12.40 -17.87
CA GLU A 131 -6.78 12.57 -17.22
C GLU A 131 -6.95 13.01 -15.76
N ARG A 132 -7.83 14.00 -15.50
CA ARG A 132 -8.16 14.45 -14.15
C ARG A 132 -8.71 13.33 -13.29
N GLN A 133 -9.62 12.51 -13.84
CA GLN A 133 -10.17 11.33 -13.14
C GLN A 133 -9.09 10.31 -12.81
N ARG A 134 -8.17 9.99 -13.73
CA ARG A 134 -7.04 9.09 -13.47
C ARG A 134 -6.14 9.64 -12.36
N ARG A 135 -5.84 10.96 -12.40
CA ARG A 135 -5.07 11.62 -11.34
C ARG A 135 -5.75 11.57 -9.98
N ALA A 136 -7.07 11.66 -9.92
CA ALA A 136 -7.83 11.56 -8.68
C ALA A 136 -7.83 10.14 -8.08
N LEU A 137 -7.63 9.10 -8.90
CA LEU A 137 -7.57 7.70 -8.47
C LEU A 137 -6.19 7.25 -7.98
N ARG A 138 -5.16 8.11 -8.06
CA ARG A 138 -3.82 7.75 -7.55
C ARG A 138 -3.86 7.38 -6.10
N SER A 139 -3.20 6.29 -5.75
CA SER A 139 -3.12 5.85 -4.37
C SER A 139 -1.84 5.07 -4.08
N PHE A 140 -1.36 5.19 -2.84
CA PHE A 140 -0.27 4.37 -2.31
C PHE A 140 -0.74 3.76 -1.00
N ARG A 141 -0.90 2.44 -0.95
CA ARG A 141 -1.48 1.72 0.19
C ARG A 141 -0.56 0.61 0.64
N ARG A 142 -0.64 0.28 1.95
CA ARG A 142 0.12 -0.82 2.53
C ARG A 142 -0.78 -1.74 3.35
N TRP A 143 -0.44 -3.03 3.37
CA TRP A 143 -1.05 -4.05 4.22
C TRP A 143 0.03 -4.93 4.83
N LYS A 144 -0.05 -5.18 6.12
CA LYS A 144 0.70 -6.28 6.75
C LYS A 144 0.07 -7.60 6.35
N ARG A 145 0.89 -8.61 6.10
CA ARG A 145 0.46 -9.98 5.78
C ARG A 145 0.75 -10.89 6.96
N ASP A 146 0.01 -12.00 7.07
CA ASP A 146 0.17 -12.97 8.14
C ASP A 146 1.51 -13.71 8.11
N ASP A 147 2.21 -13.69 6.97
CA ASP A 147 3.56 -14.25 6.80
C ASP A 147 4.72 -13.31 7.20
N GLY A 148 4.42 -12.15 7.77
CA GLY A 148 5.40 -11.13 8.17
C GLY A 148 5.83 -10.18 7.05
N MET A 149 5.39 -10.42 5.82
CA MET A 149 5.68 -9.50 4.71
C MET A 149 4.71 -8.32 4.74
N THR A 150 5.15 -7.18 4.23
CA THR A 150 4.28 -6.04 3.99
C THR A 150 4.09 -5.84 2.49
N ARG A 151 2.83 -5.81 2.05
CA ARG A 151 2.50 -5.52 0.66
C ARG A 151 2.23 -4.03 0.49
N TYR A 152 2.86 -3.45 -0.52
CA TYR A 152 2.55 -2.11 -1.01
C TYR A 152 1.89 -2.20 -2.38
N THR A 153 0.83 -1.40 -2.60
CA THR A 153 0.19 -1.22 -3.90
C THR A 153 0.21 0.26 -4.23
N TRP A 154 0.68 0.56 -5.43
CA TRP A 154 0.83 1.92 -5.93
C TRP A 154 0.05 2.06 -7.24
N ASP A 155 -1.07 2.81 -7.21
CA ASP A 155 -1.85 3.15 -8.38
C ASP A 155 -1.37 4.51 -8.89
N LEU A 156 -0.80 4.53 -10.08
CA LEU A 156 -0.22 5.70 -10.72
C LEU A 156 -1.06 6.14 -11.93
N ASP A 157 -1.08 7.44 -12.18
CA ASP A 157 -1.52 7.97 -13.47
C ASP A 157 -0.47 7.64 -14.57
N PRO A 158 -0.81 7.82 -15.88
CA PRO A 158 0.10 7.42 -16.95
C PRO A 158 1.47 8.11 -16.92
N GLU A 159 1.53 9.37 -16.45
CA GLU A 159 2.78 10.13 -16.32
C GLU A 159 3.68 9.53 -15.23
N GLY A 160 3.11 9.30 -14.04
CA GLY A 160 3.82 8.67 -12.93
C GLY A 160 4.21 7.22 -13.25
N ALA A 161 3.33 6.47 -13.93
CA ALA A 161 3.62 5.11 -14.35
C ALA A 161 4.79 5.05 -15.33
N ALA A 162 4.84 5.94 -16.34
CA ALA A 162 5.93 5.98 -17.31
C ALA A 162 7.30 6.20 -16.66
N LEU A 163 7.37 7.05 -15.61
CA LEU A 163 8.61 7.25 -14.86
C LEU A 163 9.05 5.96 -14.15
N ILE A 164 8.11 5.31 -13.45
CA ILE A 164 8.42 4.08 -12.71
C ILE A 164 8.73 2.91 -13.64
N ASP A 165 8.03 2.81 -14.78
CA ASP A 165 8.29 1.79 -15.80
C ASP A 165 9.71 1.94 -16.38
N ASP A 166 10.17 3.17 -16.67
CA ASP A 166 11.55 3.42 -17.13
C ASP A 166 12.60 3.00 -16.08
N VAL A 167 12.33 3.28 -14.80
CA VAL A 167 13.18 2.83 -13.69
C VAL A 167 13.19 1.30 -13.60
N TYR A 168 12.02 0.67 -13.60
CA TYR A 168 11.87 -0.77 -13.54
C TYR A 168 12.60 -1.47 -14.71
N ASP A 169 12.44 -0.94 -15.91
CA ASP A 169 13.11 -1.45 -17.11
C ASP A 169 14.64 -1.32 -17.01
N LYS A 170 15.16 -0.22 -16.53
CA LYS A 170 16.60 -0.03 -16.30
C LYS A 170 17.16 -0.98 -15.25
N LEU A 171 16.37 -1.35 -14.24
CA LEU A 171 16.78 -2.34 -13.24
C LEU A 171 16.75 -3.78 -13.76
N THR A 172 15.85 -4.10 -14.71
CA THR A 172 15.54 -5.49 -15.08
C THR A 172 15.75 -5.85 -16.56
N SER A 173 15.88 -4.86 -17.47
CA SER A 173 15.88 -5.07 -18.92
C SER A 173 16.92 -6.09 -19.44
N PRO A 174 18.14 -6.21 -18.91
CA PRO A 174 19.10 -7.21 -19.36
C PRO A 174 18.54 -8.64 -19.29
N ARG A 175 17.72 -8.97 -18.30
CA ARG A 175 17.06 -10.28 -18.14
C ARG A 175 15.84 -10.48 -19.04
N ARG A 176 15.21 -9.37 -19.43
CA ARG A 176 13.97 -9.36 -20.22
C ARG A 176 14.24 -9.25 -21.74
N GLY A 177 15.49 -9.41 -22.16
CA GLY A 177 15.88 -9.34 -23.57
C GLY A 177 16.10 -7.92 -24.09
N GLY A 178 16.49 -6.99 -23.23
CA GLY A 178 16.87 -5.62 -23.59
C GLY A 178 18.04 -5.56 -24.61
N PRO A 179 18.39 -4.36 -25.10
CA PRO A 179 19.34 -4.20 -26.21
C PRO A 179 20.66 -4.87 -25.94
N ARG A 180 21.11 -5.72 -26.89
CA ARG A 180 22.36 -6.51 -26.79
C ARG A 180 23.60 -5.70 -27.14
N PHE A 181 23.48 -4.46 -27.58
CA PHE A 181 24.57 -3.61 -28.10
C PHE A 181 24.83 -2.43 -27.16
N THR A 182 25.24 -2.73 -25.93
CA THR A 182 25.79 -1.75 -25.01
C THR A 182 27.31 -1.87 -24.96
N THR A 183 28.02 -0.75 -24.79
CA THR A 183 29.48 -0.68 -24.67
C THR A 183 29.90 -0.03 -23.37
N GLY A 184 31.10 -0.35 -22.87
CA GLY A 184 31.65 0.26 -21.65
C GLY A 184 30.86 -0.08 -20.39
N PRO A 185 30.67 0.90 -19.46
CA PRO A 185 30.08 0.67 -18.14
C PRO A 185 28.65 0.08 -18.18
N GLU A 186 27.89 0.38 -19.23
CA GLU A 186 26.52 -0.17 -19.38
C GLU A 186 26.57 -1.68 -19.68
N ARG A 187 27.55 -2.14 -20.43
CA ARG A 187 27.74 -3.56 -20.69
C ARG A 187 28.12 -4.30 -19.40
N GLU A 188 29.10 -3.78 -18.65
CA GLU A 188 29.53 -4.38 -17.38
C GLU A 188 28.36 -4.48 -16.40
N ARG A 189 27.52 -3.44 -16.30
CA ARG A 189 26.29 -3.46 -15.49
C ARG A 189 25.30 -4.52 -15.98
N ALA A 190 25.07 -4.62 -17.29
CA ALA A 190 24.16 -5.61 -17.86
C ALA A 190 24.65 -7.05 -17.60
N GLU A 191 25.96 -7.31 -17.74
CA GLU A 191 26.57 -8.60 -17.41
C GLU A 191 26.45 -8.94 -15.92
N ALA A 192 26.63 -7.95 -15.02
CA ALA A 192 26.44 -8.12 -13.59
C ALA A 192 24.97 -8.47 -13.23
N ILE A 193 24.00 -7.79 -13.86
CA ILE A 193 22.57 -8.09 -13.69
C ILE A 193 22.21 -9.50 -14.19
N LEU A 194 22.81 -9.94 -15.29
CA LEU A 194 22.60 -11.29 -15.83
C LEU A 194 23.22 -12.38 -14.95
N ALA A 195 24.36 -12.10 -14.35
CA ALA A 195 25.06 -13.02 -13.45
C ALA A 195 24.48 -13.07 -12.03
N ASP A 196 23.64 -12.11 -11.65
CA ASP A 196 23.02 -12.04 -10.32
C ASP A 196 22.08 -13.23 -10.10
N THR A 197 22.16 -13.87 -8.94
CA THR A 197 21.36 -15.07 -8.59
C THR A 197 19.95 -14.76 -8.10
N ARG A 198 19.65 -13.49 -7.77
CA ARG A 198 18.32 -13.06 -7.37
C ARG A 198 17.31 -13.20 -8.51
N THR A 199 16.02 -13.37 -8.20
CA THR A 199 14.97 -13.27 -9.24
C THR A 199 14.84 -11.84 -9.76
N THR A 200 14.17 -11.67 -10.90
CA THR A 200 13.93 -10.32 -11.47
C THR A 200 13.14 -9.44 -10.52
N GLU A 201 12.16 -10.01 -9.82
CA GLU A 201 11.33 -9.32 -8.84
C GLU A 201 12.12 -8.92 -7.58
N GLN A 202 13.02 -9.78 -7.12
CA GLN A 202 13.93 -9.47 -6.01
C GLN A 202 14.90 -8.35 -6.38
N LEU A 203 15.47 -8.41 -7.57
CA LEU A 203 16.38 -7.38 -8.07
C LEU A 203 15.67 -6.01 -8.19
N ALA A 204 14.45 -6.00 -8.73
CA ALA A 204 13.62 -4.79 -8.82
C ALA A 204 13.29 -4.23 -7.44
N SER A 205 12.90 -5.09 -6.49
CA SER A 205 12.59 -4.70 -5.11
C SER A 205 13.79 -4.03 -4.42
N ASP A 206 14.96 -4.68 -4.50
CA ASP A 206 16.18 -4.16 -3.87
C ASP A 206 16.62 -2.84 -4.52
N GLY A 207 16.56 -2.75 -5.86
CA GLY A 207 16.89 -1.51 -6.58
C GLY A 207 15.95 -0.35 -6.27
N MET A 208 14.66 -0.61 -6.10
CA MET A 208 13.70 0.43 -5.65
C MET A 208 14.00 0.91 -4.22
N LEU A 209 14.36 0.00 -3.31
CA LEU A 209 14.77 0.37 -1.95
C LEU A 209 16.06 1.20 -1.94
N GLU A 210 17.04 0.85 -2.77
CA GLU A 210 18.29 1.62 -2.94
C GLU A 210 18.01 3.04 -3.44
N LEU A 211 17.14 3.20 -4.44
CA LEU A 211 16.74 4.52 -4.94
C LEU A 211 16.05 5.37 -3.86
N ILE A 212 15.19 4.77 -3.03
CA ILE A 212 14.57 5.46 -1.91
C ILE A 212 15.63 5.90 -0.89
N GLN A 213 16.61 5.05 -0.57
CA GLN A 213 17.70 5.40 0.34
C GLN A 213 18.55 6.55 -0.21
N LEU A 214 18.92 6.52 -1.48
CA LEU A 214 19.64 7.61 -2.14
C LEU A 214 18.85 8.92 -2.10
N ALA A 215 17.53 8.89 -2.34
CA ALA A 215 16.68 10.06 -2.24
C ALA A 215 16.65 10.64 -0.83
N LEU A 216 16.57 9.78 0.19
CA LEU A 216 16.63 10.20 1.61
C LEU A 216 18.00 10.79 1.99
N ASP A 217 19.08 10.37 1.33
CA ASP A 217 20.43 10.87 1.56
C ASP A 217 20.67 12.26 0.93
N THR A 218 20.02 12.56 -0.19
CA THR A 218 20.22 13.78 -0.95
C THR A 218 19.33 14.95 -0.51
N ASP A 219 18.13 14.67 0.04
CA ASP A 219 17.19 15.70 0.51
C ASP A 219 16.57 15.35 1.86
N PRO A 220 17.29 15.57 2.97
CA PRO A 220 16.81 15.22 4.31
C PRO A 220 15.68 16.12 4.83
N GLN A 221 15.37 17.24 4.17
CA GLN A 221 14.36 18.22 4.60
C GLN A 221 13.16 18.32 3.65
N GLY A 222 13.19 17.63 2.52
CA GLY A 222 12.17 17.73 1.48
C GLY A 222 10.89 16.95 1.78
N VAL A 223 10.69 15.86 1.07
CA VAL A 223 9.43 15.10 1.06
C VAL A 223 9.09 14.44 2.40
N VAL A 224 10.08 14.00 3.17
CA VAL A 224 9.89 13.26 4.44
C VAL A 224 10.14 14.10 5.70
N GLY A 225 10.41 15.39 5.54
CA GLY A 225 10.63 16.33 6.63
C GLY A 225 12.00 16.19 7.30
N VAL A 226 12.18 16.87 8.45
CA VAL A 226 13.48 16.97 9.16
C VAL A 226 13.97 15.68 9.81
N ASN A 227 13.09 14.70 10.05
CA ASN A 227 13.45 13.43 10.66
C ASN A 227 13.58 12.36 9.59
N ARG A 228 14.82 11.95 9.29
CA ARG A 228 15.05 10.84 8.37
C ARG A 228 14.36 9.57 8.86
N PRO A 229 13.62 8.87 8.02
CA PRO A 229 13.18 7.52 8.30
C PRO A 229 14.40 6.64 8.61
N ALA A 230 14.31 5.84 9.67
CA ALA A 230 15.36 4.92 10.05
C ALA A 230 14.76 3.60 10.51
N VAL A 231 15.37 2.50 10.08
CA VAL A 231 15.05 1.17 10.60
C VAL A 231 15.75 1.05 11.95
N ARG A 232 14.95 0.92 13.03
CA ARG A 232 15.46 0.67 14.38
C ARG A 232 15.24 -0.79 14.74
N VAL A 233 16.30 -1.43 15.22
CA VAL A 233 16.24 -2.81 15.67
C VAL A 233 16.56 -2.83 17.16
N LEU A 234 15.67 -3.42 17.94
CA LEU A 234 15.83 -3.62 19.39
C LEU A 234 16.29 -5.06 19.63
N VAL A 235 17.28 -5.24 20.49
CA VAL A 235 17.83 -6.54 20.84
C VAL A 235 18.32 -6.52 22.29
N ALA A 236 18.21 -7.65 23.01
CA ALA A 236 18.81 -7.78 24.33
C ALA A 236 20.35 -7.76 24.21
N ALA A 237 21.03 -7.04 25.11
CA ALA A 237 22.49 -6.94 25.10
C ALA A 237 23.18 -8.31 25.22
N THR A 238 22.62 -9.22 26.00
CA THR A 238 23.06 -10.61 26.12
C THR A 238 22.97 -11.35 24.80
N ASP A 239 21.85 -11.25 24.09
CA ASP A 239 21.63 -11.92 22.80
C ASP A 239 22.63 -11.44 21.73
N LEU A 240 22.97 -10.15 21.76
CA LEU A 240 23.97 -9.57 20.87
C LEU A 240 25.39 -10.05 21.25
N THR A 241 25.72 -10.12 22.54
CA THR A 241 27.03 -10.58 23.03
C THR A 241 27.25 -12.06 22.73
N ASP A 242 26.26 -12.89 22.99
CA ASP A 242 26.29 -14.33 22.80
C ASP A 242 26.09 -14.74 21.33
N ARG A 243 25.78 -13.80 20.46
CA ARG A 243 25.42 -14.01 19.05
C ARG A 243 24.29 -15.05 18.87
N ALA A 244 23.39 -15.10 19.83
CA ALA A 244 22.26 -16.02 19.91
C ALA A 244 21.00 -15.25 20.29
N GLY A 245 19.82 -15.79 19.96
CA GLY A 245 18.55 -15.10 20.22
C GLY A 245 18.02 -14.34 19.02
N ARG A 246 17.37 -13.20 19.25
CA ARG A 246 16.64 -12.46 18.21
C ARG A 246 16.57 -10.96 18.48
N GLY A 247 16.38 -10.19 17.41
CA GLY A 247 16.06 -8.77 17.51
C GLY A 247 14.64 -8.48 17.02
N TRP A 248 14.18 -7.25 17.22
CA TRP A 248 12.86 -6.77 16.82
C TRP A 248 12.98 -5.43 16.11
N ILE A 249 12.43 -5.35 14.89
CA ILE A 249 12.34 -4.08 14.19
C ILE A 249 11.16 -3.30 14.77
N GLU A 250 11.40 -2.03 15.18
CA GLU A 250 10.37 -1.15 15.73
C GLU A 250 9.17 -1.06 14.75
N GLY A 251 7.95 -1.24 15.28
CA GLY A 251 6.73 -1.24 14.47
C GLY A 251 6.47 -2.50 13.62
N GLN A 252 7.30 -3.55 13.77
CA GLN A 252 7.09 -4.85 13.13
C GLN A 252 6.77 -5.92 14.17
N ASP A 253 6.00 -6.92 13.77
CA ASP A 253 5.47 -7.96 14.67
C ASP A 253 6.29 -9.26 14.64
N TYR A 254 7.30 -9.35 13.77
CA TYR A 254 8.13 -10.54 13.57
C TYR A 254 9.57 -10.28 13.97
N PRO A 255 10.19 -11.24 14.68
CA PRO A 255 11.59 -11.14 15.07
C PRO A 255 12.53 -11.26 13.88
N VAL A 256 13.71 -10.70 14.02
CA VAL A 256 14.80 -10.82 13.04
C VAL A 256 15.99 -11.56 13.67
N SER A 257 16.81 -12.21 12.84
CA SER A 257 18.01 -12.91 13.30
C SER A 257 19.07 -11.95 13.80
N ILE A 258 19.98 -12.45 14.65
CA ILE A 258 21.15 -11.68 15.12
C ILE A 258 22.01 -11.21 13.92
N ALA A 259 22.14 -12.00 12.86
CA ALA A 259 22.84 -11.58 11.65
C ALA A 259 22.21 -10.32 11.00
N THR A 260 20.89 -10.21 11.04
CA THR A 260 20.18 -8.99 10.58
C THR A 260 20.42 -7.82 11.53
N VAL A 261 20.47 -8.05 12.83
CA VAL A 261 20.81 -7.02 13.84
C VAL A 261 22.23 -6.50 13.58
N GLU A 262 23.23 -7.39 13.45
CA GLU A 262 24.64 -7.03 13.20
C GLU A 262 24.80 -6.25 11.89
N ARG A 263 24.12 -6.66 10.82
CA ARG A 263 24.13 -5.93 9.54
C ARG A 263 23.57 -4.50 9.69
N ASN A 264 22.45 -4.33 10.39
CA ASN A 264 21.87 -3.00 10.64
C ASN A 264 22.78 -2.15 11.54
N ALA A 265 23.40 -2.75 12.55
CA ALA A 265 24.36 -2.09 13.41
C ALA A 265 25.59 -1.57 12.65
N CYS A 266 26.10 -2.36 11.69
CA CYS A 266 27.22 -1.98 10.84
C CYS A 266 26.88 -0.80 9.90
N LEU A 267 25.66 -0.77 9.37
CA LEU A 267 25.21 0.26 8.42
C LEU A 267 24.81 1.57 9.12
N ASN A 268 24.17 1.50 10.29
CA ASN A 268 23.49 2.63 10.94
C ASN A 268 24.04 2.97 12.33
N GLY A 269 25.02 2.23 12.85
CA GLY A 269 25.55 2.35 14.21
C GLY A 269 24.65 1.71 15.27
N ILE A 270 25.10 1.78 16.52
CA ILE A 270 24.42 1.22 17.69
C ILE A 270 24.14 2.35 18.67
N GLU A 271 22.89 2.42 19.16
CA GLU A 271 22.52 3.25 20.31
C GLU A 271 22.19 2.28 21.47
N LEU A 272 22.92 2.36 22.56
CA LEU A 272 22.72 1.51 23.73
C LEU A 272 21.57 2.07 24.58
N ILE A 273 20.51 1.29 24.75
CA ILE A 273 19.42 1.55 25.69
C ILE A 273 19.48 0.47 26.76
N VAL A 274 19.74 0.86 28.00
CA VAL A 274 19.83 -0.07 29.14
C VAL A 274 18.53 0.01 29.92
N PHE A 275 17.87 -1.12 30.06
CA PHE A 275 16.74 -1.34 30.97
C PHE A 275 17.26 -2.10 32.18
N ASP A 276 17.31 -1.46 33.33
CA ASP A 276 17.61 -2.09 34.62
C ASP A 276 16.44 -1.84 35.60
N ASP A 277 16.55 -2.36 36.81
CA ASP A 277 15.54 -2.20 37.86
C ASP A 277 15.44 -0.77 38.41
N ARG A 278 16.21 0.18 37.84
CA ARG A 278 16.23 1.59 38.23
C ARG A 278 15.64 2.46 37.13
N PRO A 279 15.01 3.59 37.51
CA PRO A 279 14.50 4.55 36.51
C PRO A 279 15.62 5.02 35.58
N LEU A 280 15.35 5.00 34.28
CA LEU A 280 16.29 5.44 33.24
C LEU A 280 16.70 6.91 33.46
N PRO A 281 18.00 7.27 33.38
CA PRO A 281 18.51 8.58 33.80
C PRO A 281 18.32 9.71 32.76
N VAL A 282 17.28 9.66 31.92
CA VAL A 282 16.97 10.77 30.99
C VAL A 282 15.81 11.58 31.57
N ASN A 283 16.06 12.16 32.73
CA ASN A 283 15.09 13.00 33.42
C ASN A 283 15.44 14.48 33.15
N LEU A 284 14.50 15.24 32.57
CA LEU A 284 14.64 16.67 32.31
C LEU A 284 13.91 17.53 33.35
N GLY A 285 13.29 16.89 34.35
CA GLY A 285 12.55 17.58 35.39
C GLY A 285 11.49 18.52 34.82
N ARG A 286 11.50 19.78 35.21
CA ARG A 286 10.63 20.85 34.69
C ARG A 286 11.35 21.88 33.83
N GLU A 287 12.56 21.61 33.39
CA GLU A 287 13.31 22.55 32.53
C GLU A 287 12.73 22.59 31.09
N GLN A 288 12.20 21.45 30.62
CA GLN A 288 11.58 21.34 29.29
C GLN A 288 10.23 20.63 29.39
N ARG A 289 9.21 21.23 28.79
CA ARG A 289 7.86 20.65 28.76
C ARG A 289 7.75 19.44 27.83
N PHE A 290 8.44 19.47 26.68
CA PHE A 290 8.27 18.43 25.67
C PHE A 290 9.34 17.35 25.78
N PHE A 291 8.91 16.09 25.68
CA PHE A 291 9.82 14.94 25.58
C PHE A 291 10.70 15.09 24.32
N ASN A 292 12.01 15.09 24.54
CA ASN A 292 12.97 15.18 23.45
C ASN A 292 13.05 13.87 22.64
N ARG A 293 13.83 13.87 21.55
CA ARG A 293 13.95 12.71 20.66
C ARG A 293 14.49 11.45 21.37
N ALA A 294 15.48 11.61 22.24
CA ALA A 294 16.03 10.47 22.99
C ALA A 294 15.00 9.87 23.94
N GLN A 295 14.28 10.70 24.69
CA GLN A 295 13.21 10.26 25.58
C GLN A 295 12.08 9.56 24.81
N ARG A 296 11.66 10.09 23.64
CA ARG A 296 10.64 9.43 22.81
C ARG A 296 11.08 8.07 22.31
N ARG A 297 12.38 7.86 22.01
CA ARG A 297 12.92 6.54 21.64
C ARG A 297 12.87 5.56 22.82
N LEU A 298 13.21 6.04 24.02
CA LEU A 298 13.12 5.22 25.23
C LEU A 298 11.68 4.81 25.53
N LEU A 299 10.74 5.76 25.42
CA LEU A 299 9.32 5.46 25.55
C LEU A 299 8.85 4.45 24.47
N ALA A 300 9.30 4.60 23.22
CA ALA A 300 8.96 3.66 22.15
C ALA A 300 9.50 2.26 22.42
N ALA A 301 10.74 2.15 22.87
CA ALA A 301 11.35 0.87 23.24
C ALA A 301 10.65 0.22 24.43
N ARG A 302 10.19 1.01 25.43
CA ARG A 302 9.47 0.53 26.60
C ARG A 302 8.02 0.16 26.28
N ASP A 303 7.26 1.04 25.62
CA ASP A 303 5.81 0.90 25.46
C ASP A 303 5.44 0.05 24.23
N GLY A 304 6.27 0.05 23.18
CA GLY A 304 6.06 -0.70 21.94
C GLY A 304 5.02 -0.07 20.99
N GLY A 305 4.42 1.07 21.39
CA GLY A 305 3.36 1.78 20.65
C GLY A 305 2.39 2.47 21.59
N CYS A 306 1.14 2.67 21.13
CA CYS A 306 0.09 3.22 22.00
C CYS A 306 -0.18 2.28 23.17
N ALA A 307 0.05 2.76 24.40
CA ALA A 307 -0.10 1.95 25.61
C ALA A 307 -1.56 1.65 25.97
N TRP A 308 -2.54 2.31 25.35
CA TRP A 308 -3.96 2.05 25.59
C TRP A 308 -4.30 0.57 25.34
N PRO A 309 -5.05 -0.11 26.21
CA PRO A 309 -5.48 -1.49 26.00
C PRO A 309 -6.13 -1.67 24.62
N ASP A 310 -5.84 -2.78 23.94
CA ASP A 310 -6.38 -3.15 22.63
C ASP A 310 -6.10 -2.19 21.45
N CYS A 311 -5.16 -1.25 21.60
CA CYS A 311 -4.73 -0.36 20.53
C CYS A 311 -3.42 -0.84 19.90
N ASP A 312 -3.40 -1.07 18.61
CA ASP A 312 -2.25 -1.57 17.82
C ASP A 312 -1.42 -0.48 17.12
N ARG A 313 -1.66 0.81 17.47
CA ARG A 313 -0.94 1.94 16.85
C ARG A 313 0.55 1.90 17.20
N PRO A 314 1.44 1.86 16.17
CA PRO A 314 2.89 1.81 16.40
C PRO A 314 3.44 3.15 16.95
N PRO A 315 4.69 3.18 17.44
CA PRO A 315 5.29 4.35 18.08
C PRO A 315 5.26 5.62 17.23
N GLU A 316 5.39 5.51 15.89
CA GLU A 316 5.37 6.65 14.97
C GLU A 316 4.03 7.39 14.93
N TRP A 317 2.95 6.71 15.37
CA TRP A 317 1.59 7.26 15.41
C TRP A 317 1.18 7.69 16.81
N THR A 318 2.16 7.88 17.70
CA THR A 318 1.93 8.23 19.10
C THR A 318 2.53 9.57 19.48
N GLU A 319 1.96 10.15 20.51
CA GLU A 319 2.43 11.33 21.22
C GLU A 319 2.86 10.92 22.63
N ALA A 320 3.91 11.54 23.17
CA ALA A 320 4.30 11.31 24.55
C ALA A 320 3.43 12.16 25.48
N HIS A 321 2.70 11.50 26.36
CA HIS A 321 1.82 12.11 27.35
C HIS A 321 2.47 12.09 28.75
N HIS A 322 2.25 13.16 29.53
CA HIS A 322 2.65 13.22 30.95
C HIS A 322 1.58 12.57 31.82
N ILE A 323 1.88 11.47 32.48
CA ILE A 323 0.94 10.75 33.38
C ILE A 323 0.49 11.67 34.50
N ARG A 324 1.42 12.27 35.25
CA ARG A 324 1.15 13.44 36.07
C ARG A 324 1.24 14.68 35.19
N TRP A 325 0.14 15.35 34.98
CA TRP A 325 0.01 16.41 34.02
C TRP A 325 0.96 17.57 34.31
N TRP A 326 1.57 18.10 33.25
CA TRP A 326 2.55 19.19 33.37
C TRP A 326 1.98 20.44 34.06
N GLU A 327 0.80 20.90 33.63
CA GLU A 327 0.16 22.11 34.16
C GLU A 327 -0.63 21.82 35.45
N ARG A 328 -1.49 20.81 35.43
CA ARG A 328 -2.42 20.50 36.52
C ARG A 328 -1.71 19.97 37.75
N ASP A 329 -0.77 19.07 37.60
CA ASP A 329 -0.20 18.27 38.70
C ASP A 329 1.28 18.59 38.97
N GLY A 330 1.84 19.55 38.24
CA GLY A 330 3.27 19.88 38.35
C GLY A 330 4.19 18.73 37.90
N GLY A 331 3.72 17.92 36.96
CA GLY A 331 4.46 16.75 36.47
C GLY A 331 5.79 17.14 35.82
N THR A 332 6.73 16.21 35.82
CA THR A 332 8.06 16.35 35.24
C THR A 332 8.15 15.68 33.88
N THR A 333 9.07 16.12 33.01
CA THR A 333 9.36 15.49 31.72
C THR A 333 10.41 14.40 31.90
N ASP A 334 10.06 13.41 32.71
CA ASP A 334 10.88 12.25 33.03
C ASP A 334 10.28 11.01 32.36
N ILE A 335 11.11 10.03 32.02
CA ILE A 335 10.67 8.78 31.36
C ILE A 335 9.61 8.06 32.20
N ASP A 336 9.75 8.11 33.53
CA ASP A 336 8.79 7.49 34.44
C ASP A 336 7.43 8.18 34.49
N ASN A 337 7.37 9.45 34.12
CA ASN A 337 6.16 10.24 34.01
C ASN A 337 5.63 10.33 32.58
N GLY A 338 6.30 9.71 31.61
CA GLY A 338 5.92 9.69 30.20
C GLY A 338 5.24 8.36 29.80
N ILE A 339 4.29 8.42 28.87
CA ILE A 339 3.67 7.26 28.25
C ILE A 339 3.29 7.58 26.79
N LEU A 340 3.36 6.59 25.90
CA LEU A 340 2.98 6.78 24.50
C LEU A 340 1.49 6.50 24.28
N LEU A 341 0.79 7.45 23.68
CA LEU A 341 -0.61 7.33 23.29
C LEU A 341 -0.82 7.82 21.86
N CYS A 342 -1.64 7.15 21.09
CA CYS A 342 -2.05 7.70 19.80
C CYS A 342 -2.95 8.93 20.02
N ARG A 343 -3.08 9.79 19.01
CA ARG A 343 -3.84 11.03 19.12
C ARG A 343 -5.27 10.82 19.67
N HIS A 344 -5.96 9.77 19.22
CA HIS A 344 -7.31 9.46 19.71
C HIS A 344 -7.31 9.21 21.23
N HIS A 345 -6.46 8.31 21.72
CA HIS A 345 -6.41 7.96 23.14
C HIS A 345 -5.79 9.07 24.01
N HIS A 346 -4.92 9.90 23.44
CA HIS A 346 -4.39 11.09 24.10
C HIS A 346 -5.52 12.11 24.38
N LEU A 347 -6.45 12.30 23.41
CA LEU A 347 -7.62 13.18 23.59
C LEU A 347 -8.61 12.63 24.62
N LEU A 348 -8.83 11.30 24.68
CA LEU A 348 -9.71 10.70 25.69
C LEU A 348 -9.25 11.03 27.12
N LEU A 349 -7.93 11.04 27.37
CA LEU A 349 -7.40 11.46 28.69
C LEU A 349 -7.64 12.96 28.95
N HIS A 350 -7.50 13.82 27.94
CA HIS A 350 -7.66 15.25 28.12
C HIS A 350 -9.12 15.69 28.23
N ASP A 351 -10.02 15.09 27.46
CA ASP A 351 -11.37 15.62 27.23
C ASP A 351 -12.47 14.78 27.87
N GLU A 352 -12.24 13.49 28.16
CA GLU A 352 -13.29 12.57 28.58
C GLU A 352 -13.05 11.93 29.97
N GLY A 353 -12.17 12.51 30.77
CA GLY A 353 -12.01 12.15 32.18
C GLY A 353 -11.37 10.79 32.46
N TRP A 354 -10.71 10.20 31.47
CA TRP A 354 -9.86 9.03 31.71
C TRP A 354 -8.59 9.44 32.44
N GLU A 355 -8.07 8.56 33.30
CA GLU A 355 -6.83 8.80 34.05
C GLU A 355 -5.89 7.60 33.97
N ILE A 356 -4.60 7.84 34.22
CA ILE A 356 -3.58 6.78 34.31
C ILE A 356 -2.98 6.81 35.70
N GLU A 357 -2.99 5.66 36.35
CA GLU A 357 -2.36 5.43 37.66
C GLU A 357 -1.07 4.63 37.49
N THR A 358 -0.03 4.99 38.22
CA THR A 358 1.22 4.22 38.29
C THR A 358 1.21 3.33 39.52
N ARG A 359 1.49 2.03 39.35
CA ARG A 359 1.62 1.03 40.42
C ARG A 359 2.99 0.38 40.30
N ASP A 360 3.96 0.91 41.05
CA ASP A 360 5.27 0.35 41.09
C ASP A 360 5.22 -1.07 41.72
N HIS A 361 5.94 -2.00 41.10
CA HIS A 361 6.01 -3.43 41.53
C HIS A 361 4.72 -4.26 41.31
N ASP A 362 3.73 -3.78 40.54
CA ASP A 362 2.59 -4.60 40.14
C ASP A 362 3.06 -5.64 39.08
N PRO A 363 2.78 -6.95 39.29
CA PRO A 363 3.27 -7.99 38.39
C PRO A 363 2.58 -8.01 37.01
N LEU A 364 1.43 -7.33 36.86
CA LEU A 364 0.66 -7.30 35.60
C LEU A 364 1.06 -6.12 34.71
N ALA A 365 1.16 -4.94 35.30
CA ALA A 365 1.52 -3.74 34.56
C ALA A 365 1.91 -2.61 35.53
N ARG A 366 2.85 -1.77 35.10
CA ARG A 366 3.21 -0.55 35.84
C ARG A 366 2.15 0.52 35.73
N PHE A 367 1.46 0.61 34.60
CA PHE A 367 0.45 1.62 34.34
C PHE A 367 -0.93 0.99 34.28
N TRP A 368 -1.90 1.71 34.83
CA TRP A 368 -3.28 1.28 34.92
C TRP A 368 -4.21 2.38 34.46
N LEU A 369 -5.10 2.06 33.53
CA LEU A 369 -6.08 2.95 32.97
C LEU A 369 -7.33 2.98 33.86
N ILE A 370 -7.75 4.16 34.30
CA ILE A 370 -8.91 4.37 35.15
C ILE A 370 -10.03 4.99 34.30
N PRO A 371 -11.17 4.29 34.12
CA PRO A 371 -12.31 4.85 33.40
C PRO A 371 -12.99 5.94 34.19
N PRO A 372 -13.62 6.93 33.54
CA PRO A 372 -14.46 7.90 34.19
C PRO A 372 -15.76 7.25 34.73
N ARG A 373 -16.40 7.86 35.75
CA ARG A 373 -17.55 7.26 36.46
C ARG A 373 -18.82 7.11 35.62
N ASP A 374 -18.98 7.88 34.59
CA ASP A 374 -20.08 7.80 33.63
C ASP A 374 -19.94 6.59 32.68
N ILE A 375 -18.71 6.10 32.43
CA ILE A 375 -18.44 4.89 31.66
C ILE A 375 -18.42 3.66 32.59
N ASP A 376 -17.72 3.74 33.71
CA ASP A 376 -17.69 2.70 34.73
C ASP A 376 -17.82 3.32 36.11
N PRO A 377 -19.01 3.22 36.75
CA PRO A 377 -19.26 3.77 38.11
C PRO A 377 -18.29 3.23 39.17
N THR A 378 -17.73 2.03 38.97
CA THR A 378 -16.80 1.40 39.91
C THR A 378 -15.35 1.83 39.65
N GLN A 379 -15.09 2.47 38.52
CA GLN A 379 -13.76 2.89 38.05
C GLN A 379 -12.75 1.73 38.13
N THR A 380 -13.16 0.57 37.64
CA THR A 380 -12.32 -0.64 37.67
C THR A 380 -11.04 -0.43 36.87
N PRO A 381 -9.87 -0.46 37.50
CA PRO A 381 -8.60 -0.23 36.81
C PRO A 381 -8.31 -1.32 35.79
N ARG A 382 -7.85 -0.93 34.58
CA ARG A 382 -7.45 -1.83 33.51
C ARG A 382 -5.93 -1.80 33.35
N PRO A 383 -5.23 -2.95 33.34
CA PRO A 383 -3.78 -2.96 33.17
C PRO A 383 -3.38 -2.49 31.77
N MET A 384 -2.27 -1.75 31.70
CA MET A 384 -1.64 -1.27 30.49
C MET A 384 -0.24 -1.89 30.36
N PRO A 385 -0.14 -3.18 30.01
CA PRO A 385 1.16 -3.85 29.87
C PRO A 385 1.95 -3.29 28.69
N SER A 386 3.27 -3.36 28.76
CA SER A 386 4.12 -3.05 27.61
C SER A 386 3.77 -3.95 26.42
N LYS A 387 3.72 -3.36 25.23
CA LYS A 387 3.57 -4.08 23.96
C LYS A 387 4.88 -4.26 23.22
N SER A 388 6.01 -3.92 23.88
CA SER A 388 7.35 -4.08 23.32
C SER A 388 7.83 -5.54 23.45
N PRO A 389 7.91 -6.29 22.34
CA PRO A 389 8.44 -7.65 22.41
C PRO A 389 9.93 -7.67 22.77
N ALA A 390 10.67 -6.62 22.40
CA ALA A 390 12.08 -6.49 22.77
C ALA A 390 12.27 -6.31 24.28
N LEU A 391 11.40 -5.55 24.95
CA LEU A 391 11.43 -5.42 26.40
C LEU A 391 11.10 -6.75 27.09
N ALA A 392 10.07 -7.47 26.60
CA ALA A 392 9.70 -8.78 27.12
C ALA A 392 10.86 -9.78 27.00
N ASP A 393 11.55 -9.81 25.86
CA ASP A 393 12.73 -10.65 25.65
C ASP A 393 13.90 -10.25 26.56
N ALA A 394 14.16 -8.94 26.73
CA ALA A 394 15.22 -8.44 27.60
C ALA A 394 14.99 -8.83 29.08
N LEU A 395 13.74 -8.70 29.55
CA LEU A 395 13.38 -9.12 30.93
C LEU A 395 13.56 -10.63 31.11
N THR A 396 13.10 -11.44 30.16
CA THR A 396 13.27 -12.89 30.18
C THR A 396 14.76 -13.29 30.14
N ALA A 397 15.59 -12.60 29.38
CA ALA A 397 17.04 -12.82 29.33
C ALA A 397 17.71 -12.48 30.67
N ALA A 398 17.31 -11.36 31.27
CA ALA A 398 17.82 -10.93 32.57
C ALA A 398 17.46 -11.92 33.70
N GLU A 399 16.23 -12.46 33.68
CA GLU A 399 15.81 -13.52 34.64
C GLU A 399 16.64 -14.81 34.50
N ARG A 400 16.88 -15.26 33.29
CA ARG A 400 17.73 -16.40 32.98
C ARG A 400 19.15 -16.20 33.53
N HIS A 401 19.72 -15.02 33.37
CA HIS A 401 21.06 -14.70 33.83
C HIS A 401 21.19 -14.60 35.36
N ARG A 402 20.10 -14.23 36.05
CA ARG A 402 20.07 -14.23 37.55
C ARG A 402 19.91 -15.63 38.13
N ALA A 403 19.39 -16.58 37.33
CA ALA A 403 19.17 -17.97 37.78
C ALA A 403 20.39 -18.88 37.56
N THR A 404 21.41 -18.40 36.85
CA THR A 404 22.71 -19.06 36.64
C THR A 404 23.79 -18.47 37.54
#